data_5a2fa7b4d8b4dbbd9c455d3a75c99c19
#
_entry.id   5a2fa7b4d8b4dbbd9c455d3a75c99c19
#
_cell.length_a   1.000
_cell.length_b   1.000
_cell.length_c   1.000
_cell.angle_alpha   90.00
_cell.angle_beta   90.00
_cell.angle_gamma   90.00
#
_symmetry.space_group_name_H-M   'P 1'
#
loop_
_entity.id
_entity.type
_entity.pdbx_description
1 polymer ?
#
loop_
_entity_poly.entity_id
_entity_poly.type
_entity_poly.pdbx_seq_one_letter_code
_entity_poly.pdbx_strand_id
1 'polypeptide(L)'
;MGLAIGTNVQAYDADLDNLSGCQSGASAALAALTSTEVAILDGATVTTAELNIIDGGTSATSTTLATADRMVMNDNGTMKQVALSDLVTFLEDGSTSGFDIDGGSY
;
A
#
# COMPACT_ATOMS: atom_id res chain seq x y z
N MET A 1 50.38 2.55 14.78
CA MET A 1 49.24 3.26 14.25
C MET A 1 47.98 3.02 15.06
N GLY A 2 47.52 3.59 15.93
CA GLY A 2 46.45 3.31 16.86
C GLY A 2 45.06 2.94 16.31
N LEU A 3 44.97 2.39 15.10
CA LEU A 3 43.70 1.96 14.51
C LEU A 3 43.41 0.51 14.84
N ALA A 4 42.24 0.26 15.40
CA ALA A 4 41.76 -1.08 15.73
C ALA A 4 40.47 -1.36 14.97
N ILE A 5 40.41 -2.51 14.30
CA ILE A 5 39.21 -2.97 13.61
C ILE A 5 38.07 -3.16 14.64
N GLY A 6 36.90 -2.61 14.35
CA GLY A 6 35.77 -2.63 15.25
C GLY A 6 35.70 -1.49 16.24
N THR A 7 36.81 -0.68 16.35
CA THR A 7 36.89 0.51 17.21
C THR A 7 37.07 1.77 16.40
N ASN A 8 38.17 1.87 15.65
CA ASN A 8 38.50 3.03 14.81
C ASN A 8 38.26 2.73 13.34
N VAL A 9 38.35 1.47 12.94
CA VAL A 9 38.15 0.99 11.58
C VAL A 9 37.02 -0.04 11.64
N GLN A 10 36.03 0.12 10.78
CA GLN A 10 34.92 -0.82 10.73
C GLN A 10 35.38 -2.16 10.16
N ALA A 11 35.01 -3.25 10.81
CA ALA A 11 35.26 -4.60 10.30
C ALA A 11 34.49 -4.81 8.97
N TYR A 12 35.05 -5.64 8.11
CA TYR A 12 34.36 -5.99 6.87
C TYR A 12 32.98 -6.61 7.17
N ASP A 13 31.99 -6.12 6.48
CA ASP A 13 30.62 -6.58 6.61
C ASP A 13 30.00 -6.63 5.20
N ALA A 14 29.51 -7.79 4.81
CA ALA A 14 28.93 -8.01 3.48
C ALA A 14 27.68 -7.15 3.24
N ASP A 15 26.93 -6.87 4.29
CA ASP A 15 25.72 -6.03 4.17
C ASP A 15 26.10 -4.57 3.87
N LEU A 16 27.17 -4.06 4.49
CA LEU A 16 27.69 -2.74 4.19
C LEU A 16 28.24 -2.67 2.77
N ASP A 17 28.88 -3.72 2.32
CA ASP A 17 29.39 -3.81 0.95
C ASP A 17 28.24 -3.77 -0.06
N ASN A 18 27.18 -4.50 0.19
CA ASN A 18 25.97 -4.45 -0.63
C ASN A 18 25.33 -3.07 -0.63
N LEU A 19 25.26 -2.43 0.55
CA LEU A 19 24.70 -1.09 0.68
C LEU A 19 25.52 -0.04 -0.06
N SER A 20 26.87 -0.20 -0.11
CA SER A 20 27.75 0.71 -0.84
C SER A 20 27.47 0.70 -2.35
N GLY A 21 26.84 -0.36 -2.86
CA GLY A 21 26.43 -0.48 -4.26
C GLY A 21 25.14 0.27 -4.60
N CYS A 22 24.54 0.99 -3.66
CA CYS A 22 23.33 1.77 -3.92
C CYS A 22 23.55 2.78 -5.05
N GLN A 23 22.52 2.97 -5.85
CA GLN A 23 22.53 4.00 -6.88
C GLN A 23 22.70 5.40 -6.24
N SER A 24 23.26 6.31 -7.03
CA SER A 24 23.44 7.69 -6.60
C SER A 24 22.12 8.28 -6.09
N GLY A 25 22.13 8.83 -4.89
CA GLY A 25 20.95 9.39 -4.24
C GLY A 25 20.13 8.40 -3.41
N ALA A 26 20.26 7.09 -3.65
CA ALA A 26 19.50 6.09 -2.90
C ALA A 26 19.90 6.05 -1.42
N SER A 27 21.19 6.16 -1.14
CA SER A 27 21.69 6.17 0.25
C SER A 27 21.21 7.39 1.01
N ALA A 28 21.18 8.57 0.37
CA ALA A 28 20.67 9.78 0.98
C ALA A 28 19.16 9.69 1.26
N ALA A 29 18.39 9.13 0.33
CA ALA A 29 16.98 8.90 0.51
C ALA A 29 16.70 7.92 1.67
N LEU A 30 17.48 6.84 1.75
CA LEU A 30 17.38 5.87 2.83
C LEU A 30 17.70 6.52 4.18
N ALA A 31 18.74 7.37 4.23
CA ALA A 31 19.12 8.07 5.45
C ALA A 31 18.06 9.06 5.94
N ALA A 32 17.18 9.52 5.06
CA ALA A 32 16.08 10.42 5.41
C ALA A 32 14.90 9.71 6.08
N LEU A 33 14.83 8.38 6.00
CA LEU A 33 13.73 7.61 6.59
C LEU A 33 13.90 7.55 8.12
N THR A 34 12.78 7.71 8.80
CA THR A 34 12.70 7.49 10.24
C THR A 34 12.53 6.00 10.53
N SER A 35 12.79 5.58 11.76
CA SER A 35 12.56 4.20 12.19
C SER A 35 11.08 3.81 12.06
N THR A 36 10.17 4.75 12.28
CA THR A 36 8.74 4.51 12.13
C THR A 36 8.36 4.22 10.68
N GLU A 37 8.92 4.99 9.74
CA GLU A 37 8.66 4.79 8.30
C GLU A 37 9.19 3.45 7.82
N VAL A 38 10.38 3.05 8.28
CA VAL A 38 10.94 1.73 7.97
C VAL A 38 10.05 0.61 8.52
N ALA A 39 9.55 0.77 9.75
CA ALA A 39 8.66 -0.22 10.38
C ALA A 39 7.34 -0.37 9.63
N ILE A 40 6.80 0.71 9.05
CA ILE A 40 5.61 0.65 8.20
C ILE A 40 5.85 -0.24 6.98
N LEU A 41 7.00 -0.05 6.32
CA LEU A 41 7.37 -0.86 5.14
C LEU A 41 7.61 -2.32 5.51
N ASP A 42 8.24 -2.56 6.66
CA ASP A 42 8.51 -3.92 7.16
C ASP A 42 7.22 -4.71 7.38
N GLY A 43 6.16 -4.04 7.81
CA GLY A 43 4.86 -4.67 8.04
C GLY A 43 3.98 -4.79 6.80
N ALA A 44 4.37 -4.18 5.68
CA ALA A 44 3.55 -4.17 4.47
C ALA A 44 3.69 -5.49 3.71
N THR A 45 2.55 -6.06 3.32
CA THR A 45 2.50 -7.32 2.58
C THR A 45 2.06 -7.16 1.12
N VAL A 46 1.83 -5.90 0.69
CA VAL A 46 1.45 -5.63 -0.69
C VAL A 46 2.58 -5.97 -1.66
N THR A 47 2.22 -6.58 -2.77
CA THR A 47 3.16 -6.85 -3.87
C THR A 47 3.35 -5.59 -4.72
N THR A 48 4.42 -5.55 -5.50
CA THR A 48 4.66 -4.47 -6.47
C THR A 48 3.49 -4.34 -7.45
N ALA A 49 2.93 -5.45 -7.90
CA ALA A 49 1.81 -5.44 -8.84
C ALA A 49 0.57 -4.79 -8.22
N GLU A 50 0.27 -5.13 -6.98
CA GLU A 50 -0.86 -4.55 -6.25
C GLU A 50 -0.68 -3.05 -6.01
N LEU A 51 0.53 -2.64 -5.66
CA LEU A 51 0.84 -1.24 -5.45
C LEU A 51 0.69 -0.43 -6.75
N ASN A 52 1.12 -0.98 -7.88
CA ASN A 52 1.01 -0.33 -9.18
C ASN A 52 -0.44 -0.20 -9.65
N ILE A 53 -1.33 -1.11 -9.22
CA ILE A 53 -2.77 -0.97 -9.49
C ILE A 53 -3.32 0.28 -8.79
N ILE A 54 -2.90 0.54 -7.56
CA ILE A 54 -3.33 1.71 -6.79
C ILE A 54 -2.88 3.01 -7.46
N ASP A 55 -1.71 3.01 -8.11
CA ASP A 55 -1.19 4.17 -8.84
C ASP A 55 -2.09 4.62 -9.99
N GLY A 56 -2.89 3.72 -10.55
CA GLY A 56 -3.82 4.04 -11.61
C GLY A 56 -3.21 4.12 -13.01
N GLY A 57 -1.90 3.91 -13.13
CA GLY A 57 -1.21 3.89 -14.42
C GLY A 57 -1.39 2.60 -15.20
N THR A 58 -1.96 1.59 -14.56
CA THR A 58 -2.23 0.30 -15.17
C THR A 58 -3.60 0.32 -15.86
N SER A 59 -3.68 -0.23 -17.06
CA SER A 59 -4.95 -0.33 -17.78
C SER A 59 -5.98 -1.13 -16.98
N ALA A 60 -7.24 -0.72 -17.07
CA ALA A 60 -8.32 -1.42 -16.43
C ALA A 60 -8.41 -2.87 -16.92
N THR A 61 -8.64 -3.78 -16.00
CA THR A 61 -8.91 -5.18 -16.33
C THR A 61 -10.40 -5.42 -16.20
N SER A 62 -11.01 -5.89 -17.29
CA SER A 62 -12.42 -6.25 -17.27
C SER A 62 -12.63 -7.50 -16.43
N THR A 63 -13.64 -7.46 -15.56
CA THR A 63 -13.97 -8.59 -14.70
C THR A 63 -15.47 -8.62 -14.44
N THR A 64 -15.99 -9.79 -14.12
CA THR A 64 -17.36 -9.94 -13.67
C THR A 64 -17.38 -9.76 -12.15
N LEU A 65 -18.13 -8.77 -11.70
CA LEU A 65 -18.24 -8.51 -10.26
C LEU A 65 -19.17 -9.53 -9.59
N ALA A 66 -18.81 -9.90 -8.37
CA ALA A 66 -19.61 -10.78 -7.52
C ALA A 66 -19.79 -10.11 -6.15
N THR A 67 -20.82 -10.50 -5.43
CA THR A 67 -21.12 -9.89 -4.13
C THR A 67 -20.05 -10.10 -3.07
N ALA A 68 -19.21 -11.13 -3.24
CA ALA A 68 -18.10 -11.39 -2.34
C ALA A 68 -16.83 -10.59 -2.68
N ASP A 69 -16.78 -9.93 -3.85
CA ASP A 69 -15.66 -9.07 -4.20
C ASP A 69 -15.61 -7.88 -3.26
N ARG A 70 -14.41 -7.35 -3.07
CA ARG A 70 -14.20 -6.29 -2.07
C ARG A 70 -13.58 -5.06 -2.70
N MET A 71 -13.88 -3.92 -2.12
CA MET A 71 -13.24 -2.66 -2.45
C MET A 71 -12.67 -2.03 -1.18
N VAL A 72 -11.65 -1.19 -1.36
CA VAL A 72 -11.05 -0.46 -0.25
C VAL A 72 -11.85 0.83 -0.06
N MET A 73 -12.27 1.08 1.18
CA MET A 73 -13.10 2.23 1.51
C MET A 73 -12.64 2.85 2.83
N ASN A 74 -12.68 4.17 2.90
CA ASN A 74 -12.50 4.88 4.17
C ASN A 74 -13.87 4.97 4.85
N ASP A 75 -14.06 4.14 5.87
CA ASP A 75 -15.28 4.11 6.66
C ASP A 75 -15.12 5.06 7.85
N ASN A 76 -15.52 6.30 7.63
CA ASN A 76 -15.50 7.35 8.66
C ASN A 76 -14.15 7.47 9.37
N GLY A 77 -13.07 7.46 8.60
CA GLY A 77 -11.71 7.62 9.12
C GLY A 77 -10.94 6.31 9.29
N THR A 78 -11.59 5.17 9.14
CA THR A 78 -10.94 3.85 9.25
C THR A 78 -10.96 3.16 7.89
N MET A 79 -9.80 2.76 7.39
CA MET A 79 -9.73 2.04 6.11
C MET A 79 -10.18 0.60 6.29
N LYS A 80 -11.07 0.17 5.41
CA LYS A 80 -11.65 -1.18 5.44
C LYS A 80 -11.73 -1.77 4.05
N GLN A 81 -11.72 -3.09 3.98
CA GLN A 81 -12.15 -3.83 2.79
C GLN A 81 -13.63 -4.13 2.96
N VAL A 82 -14.44 -3.63 2.03
CA VAL A 82 -15.90 -3.73 2.09
C VAL A 82 -16.38 -4.63 0.95
N ALA A 83 -17.19 -5.63 1.27
CA ALA A 83 -17.77 -6.50 0.25
C ALA A 83 -18.81 -5.73 -0.58
N LEU A 84 -18.93 -6.07 -1.86
CA LEU A 84 -19.94 -5.45 -2.72
C LEU A 84 -21.35 -5.69 -2.22
N SER A 85 -21.60 -6.80 -1.51
CA SER A 85 -22.89 -7.05 -0.88
C SER A 85 -23.29 -5.96 0.11
N ASP A 86 -22.31 -5.38 0.83
CA ASP A 86 -22.59 -4.29 1.77
C ASP A 86 -22.96 -3.01 1.04
N LEU A 87 -22.31 -2.73 -0.09
CA LEU A 87 -22.66 -1.60 -0.94
C LEU A 87 -24.06 -1.75 -1.51
N VAL A 88 -24.41 -2.95 -1.98
CA VAL A 88 -25.75 -3.24 -2.50
C VAL A 88 -26.80 -3.02 -1.41
N THR A 89 -26.56 -3.52 -0.21
CA THR A 89 -27.47 -3.33 0.93
C THR A 89 -27.66 -1.85 1.24
N PHE A 90 -26.60 -1.07 1.25
CA PHE A 90 -26.66 0.38 1.48
C PHE A 90 -27.47 1.07 0.36
N LEU A 91 -27.22 0.72 -0.90
CA LEU A 91 -27.90 1.34 -2.04
C LEU A 91 -29.39 0.97 -2.11
N GLU A 92 -29.74 -0.25 -1.71
CA GLU A 92 -31.13 -0.71 -1.68
C GLU A 92 -31.96 0.01 -0.62
N ASP A 93 -31.33 0.52 0.42
CA ASP A 93 -32.01 1.33 1.42
C ASP A 93 -32.00 2.80 0.98
N GLY A 94 -32.95 3.15 0.15
CA GLY A 94 -33.06 4.51 -0.39
C GLY A 94 -33.26 5.59 0.67
N SER A 95 -33.78 5.23 1.84
CA SER A 95 -33.95 6.21 2.92
C SER A 95 -32.62 6.58 3.60
N THR A 96 -31.65 5.66 3.60
CA THR A 96 -30.32 5.88 4.17
C THR A 96 -29.35 6.41 3.12
N SER A 97 -29.31 5.83 1.92
CA SER A 97 -28.36 6.17 0.89
C SER A 97 -28.74 7.40 0.06
N GLY A 98 -30.03 7.69 -0.02
CA GLY A 98 -30.57 8.68 -0.96
C GLY A 98 -30.48 8.25 -2.42
N PHE A 99 -30.07 7.00 -2.67
CA PHE A 99 -29.93 6.46 -4.01
C PHE A 99 -31.31 6.02 -4.53
N ASP A 100 -31.70 6.58 -5.67
CA ASP A 100 -32.97 6.28 -6.31
C ASP A 100 -32.69 5.71 -7.69
N ILE A 101 -33.02 4.44 -7.86
CA ILE A 101 -32.98 3.82 -9.17
C ILE A 101 -34.32 4.08 -9.84
N ASP A 102 -34.36 5.12 -10.68
CA ASP A 102 -35.49 5.35 -11.53
C ASP A 102 -35.37 4.44 -12.75
N GLY A 103 -35.56 3.16 -12.48
CA GLY A 103 -35.38 2.10 -13.47
C GLY A 103 -36.45 2.04 -14.52
N GLY A 104 -37.21 3.08 -14.64
CA GLY A 104 -38.27 3.15 -15.57
C GLY A 104 -39.60 2.79 -14.96
N SER A 105 -40.59 3.41 -15.46
CA SER A 105 -41.96 3.05 -15.12
C SER A 105 -42.42 1.94 -16.06
N TYR A 106 -42.94 0.95 -15.48
CA TYR A 106 -43.33 -0.23 -16.19
C TYR A 106 -44.83 -0.40 -16.19
#